data_c710c9c04b667003efc1740d84dffa0f
#
_entry.id   c710c9c04b667003efc1740d84dffa0f
#
_cell.length_a   1.000
_cell.length_b   1.000
_cell.length_c   1.000
_cell.angle_alpha   90.00
_cell.angle_beta   90.00
_cell.angle_gamma   90.00
#
_symmetry.space_group_name_H-M   'P 1'
#
loop_
_entity.id
_entity.type
_entity.pdbx_description
1 polymer ?
#
loop_
_entity_poly.entity_id
_entity_poly.type
_entity_poly.pdbx_seq_one_letter_code
_entity_poly.pdbx_strand_id
1 'polypeptide(L)'
;MEMRKLGDSGLVVSAIGLGCMGMNHHRGPAPDRTEMIALIRAAVERGVTFFDTAEVYGPFTNEELVGEALQPIRQGVVIATKFGFDLGPGGSGGLNSRPDRIRQVAEESLTRLRVDAIDLFYQHRVDPAVPIEEVAGAVRQLIAEGKVKHFGLSEPGAETLRRAHAVQPVAAVQSEYSLWWRVPEADVLPTCAELGVGFVPYSPLGRGFLTGKIDETTAFGSNDNRSTLPRFTPEARRANRPVVDLLERLGEEKHATAAQIALAWLLAQRPWIVPIPGTTKLNRLEENIGAALIELAPDDLLRVEAAAAQIVVSGDRYPQAEADLTRR
;
A
#
# COMPACT_ATOMS: atom_id res chain seq x y z
N MET A 1 13.13 -3.31 -14.58
CA MET A 1 13.02 -3.34 -13.10
C MET A 1 13.06 -4.80 -12.65
N GLU A 2 13.69 -5.09 -11.51
CA GLU A 2 13.66 -6.42 -10.90
C GLU A 2 12.23 -6.88 -10.63
N MET A 3 11.98 -8.20 -10.79
CA MET A 3 10.69 -8.81 -10.50
C MET A 3 10.76 -9.55 -9.16
N ARG A 4 9.68 -9.47 -8.36
CA ARG A 4 9.58 -10.12 -7.06
C ARG A 4 8.35 -11.01 -6.99
N LYS A 5 8.48 -12.12 -6.27
CA LYS A 5 7.34 -12.98 -5.94
C LYS A 5 6.64 -12.46 -4.68
N LEU A 6 5.34 -12.34 -4.72
CA LEU A 6 4.53 -12.10 -3.52
C LEU A 6 4.32 -13.42 -2.78
N GLY A 7 5.31 -13.76 -1.95
CA GLY A 7 5.34 -15.03 -1.23
C GLY A 7 5.34 -16.24 -2.17
N ASP A 8 4.64 -17.29 -1.75
CA ASP A 8 4.52 -18.57 -2.49
C ASP A 8 3.27 -18.63 -3.38
N SER A 9 2.55 -17.50 -3.52
CA SER A 9 1.31 -17.42 -4.29
C SER A 9 1.47 -17.63 -5.80
N GLY A 10 2.69 -17.56 -6.32
CA GLY A 10 2.98 -17.53 -7.75
C GLY A 10 2.79 -16.17 -8.40
N LEU A 11 2.29 -15.17 -7.68
CA LEU A 11 2.10 -13.82 -8.21
C LEU A 11 3.45 -13.09 -8.27
N VAL A 12 3.88 -12.76 -9.49
CA VAL A 12 5.15 -12.07 -9.77
C VAL A 12 4.87 -10.65 -10.22
N VAL A 13 5.50 -9.68 -9.58
CA VAL A 13 5.30 -8.25 -9.83
C VAL A 13 6.63 -7.50 -9.85
N SER A 14 6.65 -6.27 -10.36
CA SER A 14 7.82 -5.38 -10.24
C SER A 14 8.17 -5.12 -8.78
N ALA A 15 9.45 -4.96 -8.47
CA ALA A 15 9.96 -4.73 -7.11
C ALA A 15 9.33 -3.51 -6.41
N ILE A 16 8.86 -2.54 -7.20
CA ILE A 16 8.10 -1.38 -6.75
C ILE A 16 6.81 -1.32 -7.55
N GLY A 17 5.65 -1.24 -6.86
CA GLY A 17 4.36 -1.00 -7.45
C GLY A 17 3.96 0.48 -7.41
N LEU A 18 2.80 0.82 -7.94
CA LEU A 18 2.23 2.17 -7.91
C LEU A 18 0.92 2.19 -7.13
N GLY A 19 0.88 2.90 -6.00
CA GLY A 19 -0.34 3.21 -5.27
C GLY A 19 -1.11 4.34 -5.97
N CYS A 20 -2.35 4.07 -6.40
CA CYS A 20 -3.14 5.01 -7.20
C CYS A 20 -4.05 5.93 -6.37
N MET A 21 -4.16 5.72 -5.04
CA MET A 21 -5.07 6.45 -4.16
C MET A 21 -4.98 7.99 -4.33
N GLY A 22 -3.77 8.54 -4.36
CA GLY A 22 -3.54 9.99 -4.43
C GLY A 22 -3.99 10.65 -5.74
N MET A 23 -4.40 9.89 -6.74
CA MET A 23 -4.84 10.40 -8.04
C MET A 23 -6.29 10.92 -8.00
N ASN A 24 -7.09 10.51 -6.99
CA ASN A 24 -8.50 10.93 -6.86
C ASN A 24 -8.91 11.24 -5.41
N HIS A 25 -8.05 10.98 -4.41
CA HIS A 25 -8.52 10.86 -3.03
C HIS A 25 -7.50 11.37 -1.99
N HIS A 26 -7.98 12.13 -1.00
CA HIS A 26 -7.31 12.50 0.24
C HIS A 26 -5.97 13.27 0.18
N ARG A 27 -5.63 13.92 -0.94
CA ARG A 27 -4.36 14.66 -1.10
C ARG A 27 -4.56 16.06 -1.69
N GLY A 28 -5.67 16.73 -1.37
CA GLY A 28 -6.05 17.99 -1.95
C GLY A 28 -6.97 17.82 -3.17
N PRO A 29 -7.09 18.83 -4.05
CA PRO A 29 -7.88 18.74 -5.27
C PRO A 29 -7.41 17.57 -6.13
N ALA A 30 -8.37 16.83 -6.75
CA ALA A 30 -8.04 15.76 -7.68
C ALA A 30 -7.25 16.33 -8.86
N PRO A 31 -6.12 15.70 -9.24
CA PRO A 31 -5.37 16.07 -10.45
C PRO A 31 -6.19 15.88 -11.72
N ASP A 32 -5.70 16.43 -12.83
CA ASP A 32 -6.31 16.21 -14.15
C ASP A 32 -6.30 14.71 -14.48
N ARG A 33 -7.47 14.21 -14.95
CA ARG A 33 -7.66 12.79 -15.27
C ARG A 33 -6.74 12.32 -16.40
N THR A 34 -6.55 13.14 -17.43
CA THR A 34 -5.71 12.81 -18.59
C THR A 34 -4.24 12.70 -18.17
N GLU A 35 -3.78 13.63 -17.31
CA GLU A 35 -2.43 13.56 -16.74
C GLU A 35 -2.22 12.28 -15.92
N MET A 36 -3.23 11.85 -15.15
CA MET A 36 -3.11 10.63 -14.33
C MET A 36 -3.10 9.37 -15.18
N ILE A 37 -3.90 9.30 -16.25
CA ILE A 37 -3.84 8.22 -17.24
C ILE A 37 -2.44 8.15 -17.87
N ALA A 38 -1.90 9.30 -18.30
CA ALA A 38 -0.56 9.37 -18.86
C ALA A 38 0.51 8.90 -17.85
N LEU A 39 0.38 9.27 -16.58
CA LEU A 39 1.30 8.85 -15.52
C LEU A 39 1.25 7.33 -15.29
N ILE A 40 0.07 6.73 -15.25
CA ILE A 40 -0.08 5.26 -15.10
C ILE A 40 0.57 4.54 -16.29
N ARG A 41 0.34 5.01 -17.51
CA ARG A 41 0.97 4.43 -18.72
C ARG A 41 2.49 4.61 -18.70
N ALA A 42 2.98 5.79 -18.31
CA ALA A 42 4.40 6.04 -18.14
C ALA A 42 5.04 5.13 -17.09
N ALA A 43 4.30 4.71 -16.06
CA ALA A 43 4.78 3.73 -15.07
C ALA A 43 4.97 2.35 -15.73
N VAL A 44 4.02 1.90 -16.55
CA VAL A 44 4.16 0.62 -17.30
C VAL A 44 5.35 0.65 -18.24
N GLU A 45 5.54 1.73 -19.00
CA GLU A 45 6.68 1.92 -19.90
C GLU A 45 8.03 1.84 -19.16
N ARG A 46 8.07 2.21 -17.87
CA ARG A 46 9.24 2.14 -16.99
C ARG A 46 9.35 0.81 -16.23
N GLY A 47 8.50 -0.15 -16.56
CA GLY A 47 8.55 -1.52 -16.04
C GLY A 47 7.83 -1.71 -14.70
N VAL A 48 6.93 -0.82 -14.29
CA VAL A 48 6.00 -1.07 -13.19
C VAL A 48 4.91 -2.00 -13.68
N THR A 49 4.71 -3.11 -12.98
CA THR A 49 3.69 -4.11 -13.33
C THR A 49 2.62 -4.27 -12.25
N PHE A 50 2.73 -3.59 -11.12
CA PHE A 50 1.82 -3.72 -9.98
C PHE A 50 1.14 -2.38 -9.66
N PHE A 51 -0.20 -2.34 -9.77
CA PHE A 51 -1.04 -1.17 -9.58
C PHE A 51 -2.06 -1.45 -8.48
N ASP A 52 -2.13 -0.57 -7.48
CA ASP A 52 -3.00 -0.72 -6.31
C ASP A 52 -4.06 0.38 -6.27
N THR A 53 -5.33 -0.03 -6.25
CA THR A 53 -6.50 0.82 -6.12
C THR A 53 -7.47 0.28 -5.06
N ALA A 54 -8.67 0.84 -4.93
CA ALA A 54 -9.76 0.34 -4.09
C ALA A 54 -11.10 0.97 -4.49
N GLU A 55 -12.22 0.27 -4.20
CA GLU A 55 -13.57 0.80 -4.41
C GLU A 55 -13.82 2.14 -3.68
N VAL A 56 -13.25 2.30 -2.49
CA VAL A 56 -13.43 3.50 -1.66
C VAL A 56 -12.68 4.73 -2.18
N TYR A 57 -11.75 4.55 -3.12
CA TYR A 57 -10.98 5.68 -3.62
C TYR A 57 -11.78 6.49 -4.64
N GLY A 58 -12.15 7.72 -4.23
CA GLY A 58 -12.85 8.67 -5.04
C GLY A 58 -14.37 8.77 -5.00
N PRO A 59 -15.20 8.00 -4.23
CA PRO A 59 -15.33 6.55 -4.35
C PRO A 59 -15.58 6.10 -5.80
N PHE A 60 -15.16 4.90 -6.11
CA PHE A 60 -15.26 4.22 -7.42
C PHE A 60 -14.44 4.82 -8.57
N THR A 61 -14.31 6.15 -8.63
CA THR A 61 -13.67 6.87 -9.75
C THR A 61 -12.20 6.55 -9.95
N ASN A 62 -11.51 6.05 -8.90
CA ASN A 62 -10.12 5.62 -9.02
C ASN A 62 -10.00 4.28 -9.76
N GLU A 63 -10.90 3.32 -9.52
CA GLU A 63 -10.94 2.08 -10.31
C GLU A 63 -11.26 2.35 -11.78
N GLU A 64 -12.17 3.28 -12.08
CA GLU A 64 -12.47 3.72 -13.44
C GLU A 64 -11.25 4.34 -14.13
N LEU A 65 -10.50 5.17 -13.41
CA LEU A 65 -9.25 5.78 -13.90
C LEU A 65 -8.20 4.71 -14.23
N VAL A 66 -7.97 3.78 -13.29
CA VAL A 66 -6.99 2.70 -13.46
C VAL A 66 -7.39 1.78 -14.60
N GLY A 67 -8.69 1.42 -14.68
CA GLY A 67 -9.24 0.59 -15.74
C GLY A 67 -9.05 1.23 -17.12
N GLU A 68 -9.37 2.52 -17.28
CA GLU A 68 -9.18 3.26 -18.54
C GLU A 68 -7.70 3.36 -18.92
N ALA A 69 -6.83 3.61 -17.97
CA ALA A 69 -5.40 3.74 -18.23
C ALA A 69 -4.78 2.42 -18.69
N LEU A 70 -5.14 1.30 -18.03
CA LEU A 70 -4.49 0.00 -18.23
C LEU A 70 -5.17 -0.90 -19.25
N GLN A 71 -6.45 -0.68 -19.60
CA GLN A 71 -7.16 -1.52 -20.57
C GLN A 71 -6.38 -1.75 -21.89
N PRO A 72 -5.77 -0.71 -22.53
CA PRO A 72 -5.03 -0.92 -23.77
C PRO A 72 -3.72 -1.70 -23.62
N ILE A 73 -3.19 -1.79 -22.39
CA ILE A 73 -1.87 -2.36 -22.07
C ILE A 73 -1.98 -3.39 -20.94
N ARG A 74 -3.13 -4.06 -20.85
CA ARG A 74 -3.50 -4.98 -19.74
C ARG A 74 -2.53 -6.16 -19.59
N GLN A 75 -1.93 -6.60 -20.67
CA GLN A 75 -1.05 -7.75 -20.66
C GLN A 75 0.23 -7.48 -19.86
N GLY A 76 0.54 -8.35 -18.93
CA GLY A 76 1.75 -8.23 -18.09
C GLY A 76 1.65 -7.28 -16.90
N VAL A 77 0.46 -6.70 -16.64
CA VAL A 77 0.23 -5.91 -15.42
C VAL A 77 -0.69 -6.63 -14.45
N VAL A 78 -0.48 -6.39 -13.17
CA VAL A 78 -1.24 -6.90 -12.04
C VAL A 78 -2.01 -5.75 -11.41
N ILE A 79 -3.33 -5.89 -11.31
CA ILE A 79 -4.21 -4.90 -10.68
C ILE A 79 -4.72 -5.46 -9.36
N ALA A 80 -4.43 -4.75 -8.28
CA ALA A 80 -5.00 -5.01 -6.96
C ALA A 80 -6.09 -3.98 -6.65
N THR A 81 -7.23 -4.48 -6.16
CA THR A 81 -8.30 -3.62 -5.61
C THR A 81 -8.82 -4.20 -4.30
N LYS A 82 -9.71 -3.46 -3.63
CA LYS A 82 -10.10 -3.76 -2.25
C LYS A 82 -11.61 -3.60 -2.06
N PHE A 83 -12.18 -4.46 -1.20
CA PHE A 83 -13.56 -4.42 -0.72
C PHE A 83 -13.61 -4.20 0.80
N GLY A 84 -14.77 -3.94 1.34
CA GLY A 84 -15.04 -4.05 2.77
C GLY A 84 -15.54 -2.79 3.43
N PHE A 85 -15.69 -1.68 2.70
CA PHE A 85 -16.39 -0.50 3.19
C PHE A 85 -17.86 -0.47 2.74
N ASP A 86 -18.73 0.12 3.57
CA ASP A 86 -20.14 0.33 3.25
C ASP A 86 -20.33 1.64 2.50
N LEU A 87 -20.28 1.55 1.17
CA LEU A 87 -20.34 2.70 0.25
C LEU A 87 -21.70 2.83 -0.49
N GLY A 88 -22.72 2.08 -0.07
CA GLY A 88 -24.05 2.15 -0.68
C GLY A 88 -24.72 3.51 -0.52
N PRO A 89 -25.85 3.78 -1.21
CA PRO A 89 -26.65 4.97 -1.00
C PRO A 89 -27.03 5.12 0.47
N GLY A 90 -26.59 6.19 1.12
CA GLY A 90 -26.74 6.39 2.57
C GLY A 90 -25.76 5.54 3.40
N GLY A 91 -24.75 4.94 2.78
CA GLY A 91 -23.74 4.15 3.45
C GLY A 91 -23.03 4.95 4.54
N SER A 92 -22.82 4.30 5.69
CA SER A 92 -22.24 4.92 6.88
C SER A 92 -20.74 5.20 6.77
N GLY A 93 -20.09 4.74 5.67
CA GLY A 93 -18.64 4.67 5.58
C GLY A 93 -18.01 3.66 6.54
N GLY A 94 -18.84 2.87 7.26
CA GLY A 94 -18.41 1.76 8.11
C GLY A 94 -17.93 0.55 7.32
N LEU A 95 -17.78 -0.59 8.00
CA LEU A 95 -17.35 -1.83 7.38
C LEU A 95 -18.54 -2.69 6.95
N ASN A 96 -18.38 -3.40 5.83
CA ASN A 96 -19.35 -4.39 5.35
C ASN A 96 -18.63 -5.46 4.52
N SER A 97 -18.22 -6.54 5.18
CA SER A 97 -17.56 -7.68 4.54
C SER A 97 -18.45 -8.92 4.47
N ARG A 98 -19.79 -8.75 4.40
CA ARG A 98 -20.70 -9.89 4.20
C ARG A 98 -20.48 -10.52 2.83
N PRO A 99 -20.64 -11.86 2.69
CA PRO A 99 -20.40 -12.59 1.45
C PRO A 99 -21.15 -12.04 0.22
N ASP A 100 -22.39 -11.61 0.40
CA ASP A 100 -23.21 -10.99 -0.65
C ASP A 100 -22.61 -9.66 -1.14
N ARG A 101 -22.14 -8.82 -0.19
CA ARG A 101 -21.49 -7.55 -0.51
C ARG A 101 -20.14 -7.76 -1.19
N ILE A 102 -19.34 -8.72 -0.71
CA ILE A 102 -18.04 -9.06 -1.33
C ILE A 102 -18.23 -9.43 -2.81
N ARG A 103 -19.24 -10.27 -3.11
CA ARG A 103 -19.57 -10.66 -4.48
C ARG A 103 -19.98 -9.46 -5.33
N GLN A 104 -20.86 -8.62 -4.80
CA GLN A 104 -21.33 -7.41 -5.49
C GLN A 104 -20.14 -6.50 -5.82
N VAL A 105 -19.26 -6.23 -4.84
CA VAL A 105 -18.08 -5.37 -5.05
C VAL A 105 -17.17 -5.95 -6.12
N ALA A 106 -16.94 -7.26 -6.13
CA ALA A 106 -16.10 -7.90 -7.14
C ALA A 106 -16.66 -7.67 -8.56
N GLU A 107 -17.97 -7.88 -8.77
CA GLU A 107 -18.63 -7.68 -10.07
C GLU A 107 -18.60 -6.21 -10.52
N GLU A 108 -18.86 -5.29 -9.59
CA GLU A 108 -18.77 -3.86 -9.85
C GLU A 108 -17.34 -3.41 -10.17
N SER A 109 -16.34 -3.93 -9.42
CA SER A 109 -14.92 -3.62 -9.65
C SER A 109 -14.41 -4.19 -10.99
N LEU A 110 -14.82 -5.40 -11.39
CA LEU A 110 -14.52 -5.95 -12.72
C LEU A 110 -14.99 -4.99 -13.83
N THR A 111 -16.20 -4.45 -13.68
CA THR A 111 -16.77 -3.49 -14.64
C THR A 111 -15.98 -2.18 -14.67
N ARG A 112 -15.68 -1.57 -13.52
CA ARG A 112 -14.94 -0.31 -13.42
C ARG A 112 -13.50 -0.44 -13.90
N LEU A 113 -12.83 -1.54 -13.57
CA LEU A 113 -11.46 -1.85 -13.98
C LEU A 113 -11.36 -2.34 -15.42
N ARG A 114 -12.50 -2.67 -16.08
CA ARG A 114 -12.57 -3.20 -17.45
C ARG A 114 -11.74 -4.47 -17.63
N VAL A 115 -11.89 -5.40 -16.71
CA VAL A 115 -11.14 -6.66 -16.67
C VAL A 115 -12.09 -7.84 -16.48
N ASP A 116 -11.70 -9.03 -16.98
CA ASP A 116 -12.46 -10.27 -16.79
C ASP A 116 -12.18 -10.94 -15.44
N ALA A 117 -11.01 -10.63 -14.86
CA ALA A 117 -10.61 -11.13 -13.55
C ALA A 117 -9.74 -10.10 -12.80
N ILE A 118 -10.00 -9.94 -11.50
CA ILE A 118 -9.17 -9.16 -10.57
C ILE A 118 -7.94 -10.00 -10.20
N ASP A 119 -6.74 -9.46 -10.37
CA ASP A 119 -5.52 -10.23 -10.08
C ASP A 119 -5.31 -10.44 -8.58
N LEU A 120 -5.58 -9.40 -7.76
CA LEU A 120 -5.44 -9.47 -6.30
C LEU A 120 -6.56 -8.68 -5.63
N PHE A 121 -7.38 -9.35 -4.82
CA PHE A 121 -8.55 -8.76 -4.18
C PHE A 121 -8.39 -8.76 -2.67
N TYR A 122 -8.23 -7.57 -2.08
CA TYR A 122 -8.00 -7.40 -0.66
C TYR A 122 -9.29 -7.13 0.12
N GLN A 123 -9.42 -7.72 1.31
CA GLN A 123 -10.24 -7.10 2.34
C GLN A 123 -9.51 -5.86 2.87
N HIS A 124 -10.11 -4.67 2.73
CA HIS A 124 -9.44 -3.38 3.01
C HIS A 124 -9.21 -3.15 4.50
N ARG A 125 -10.20 -3.56 5.34
CA ARG A 125 -10.11 -3.62 6.80
C ARG A 125 -10.88 -4.84 7.27
N VAL A 126 -10.38 -5.48 8.32
CA VAL A 126 -11.05 -6.63 8.93
C VAL A 126 -12.36 -6.15 9.58
N ASP A 127 -13.48 -6.70 9.13
CA ASP A 127 -14.80 -6.40 9.67
C ASP A 127 -15.08 -7.30 10.89
N PRO A 128 -15.17 -6.74 12.11
CA PRO A 128 -15.39 -7.55 13.30
C PRO A 128 -16.80 -8.15 13.38
N ALA A 129 -17.73 -7.70 12.53
CA ALA A 129 -19.10 -8.22 12.49
C ALA A 129 -19.23 -9.49 11.63
N VAL A 130 -18.18 -9.84 10.85
CA VAL A 130 -18.17 -11.01 9.95
C VAL A 130 -16.96 -11.88 10.24
N PRO A 131 -17.14 -13.17 10.59
CA PRO A 131 -16.03 -14.09 10.77
C PRO A 131 -15.11 -14.10 9.56
N ILE A 132 -13.79 -14.04 9.79
CA ILE A 132 -12.81 -13.98 8.69
C ILE A 132 -12.87 -15.21 7.80
N GLU A 133 -13.31 -16.34 8.32
CA GLU A 133 -13.52 -17.58 7.57
C GLU A 133 -14.63 -17.45 6.53
N GLU A 134 -15.70 -16.70 6.85
CA GLU A 134 -16.78 -16.43 5.89
C GLU A 134 -16.30 -15.50 4.78
N VAL A 135 -15.51 -14.48 5.12
CA VAL A 135 -14.87 -13.57 4.16
C VAL A 135 -13.96 -14.35 3.22
N ALA A 136 -13.05 -15.16 3.76
CA ALA A 136 -12.14 -16.01 2.99
C ALA A 136 -12.90 -17.03 2.13
N GLY A 137 -13.99 -17.61 2.67
CA GLY A 137 -14.89 -18.51 1.94
C GLY A 137 -15.56 -17.86 0.75
N ALA A 138 -16.02 -16.61 0.89
CA ALA A 138 -16.63 -15.84 -0.21
C ALA A 138 -15.60 -15.56 -1.33
N VAL A 139 -14.39 -15.13 -0.97
CA VAL A 139 -13.33 -14.89 -1.97
C VAL A 139 -12.90 -16.19 -2.64
N ARG A 140 -12.82 -17.32 -1.91
CA ARG A 140 -12.57 -18.65 -2.49
C ARG A 140 -13.58 -19.02 -3.58
N GLN A 141 -14.87 -18.68 -3.38
CA GLN A 141 -15.88 -18.91 -4.41
C GLN A 141 -15.63 -18.05 -5.65
N LEU A 142 -15.29 -16.77 -5.47
CA LEU A 142 -14.94 -15.88 -6.59
C LEU A 142 -13.71 -16.35 -7.35
N ILE A 143 -12.74 -16.94 -6.66
CA ILE A 143 -11.56 -17.57 -7.28
C ILE A 143 -11.97 -18.80 -8.09
N ALA A 144 -12.83 -19.67 -7.54
CA ALA A 144 -13.34 -20.82 -8.25
C ALA A 144 -14.16 -20.47 -9.50
N GLU A 145 -14.84 -19.31 -9.47
CA GLU A 145 -15.58 -18.74 -10.61
C GLU A 145 -14.67 -18.03 -11.64
N GLY A 146 -13.37 -17.87 -11.35
CA GLY A 146 -12.43 -17.16 -12.22
C GLY A 146 -12.54 -15.64 -12.18
N LYS A 147 -13.34 -15.04 -11.30
CA LYS A 147 -13.54 -13.60 -11.16
C LYS A 147 -12.38 -12.92 -10.40
N VAL A 148 -11.73 -13.66 -9.52
CA VAL A 148 -10.57 -13.22 -8.72
C VAL A 148 -9.48 -14.27 -8.86
N LYS A 149 -8.21 -13.84 -8.94
CA LYS A 149 -7.08 -14.79 -9.02
C LYS A 149 -6.44 -15.05 -7.66
N HIS A 150 -6.28 -14.00 -6.84
CA HIS A 150 -5.60 -14.09 -5.55
C HIS A 150 -6.34 -13.29 -4.49
N PHE A 151 -6.31 -13.80 -3.25
CA PHE A 151 -6.86 -13.17 -2.06
C PHE A 151 -5.77 -12.43 -1.29
N GLY A 152 -6.11 -11.26 -0.74
CA GLY A 152 -5.25 -10.49 0.14
C GLY A 152 -5.99 -9.92 1.36
N LEU A 153 -5.23 -9.50 2.37
CA LEU A 153 -5.74 -8.82 3.54
C LEU A 153 -4.99 -7.50 3.76
N SER A 154 -5.70 -6.45 4.19
CA SER A 154 -5.06 -5.19 4.58
C SER A 154 -5.25 -4.93 6.06
N GLU A 155 -4.13 -4.64 6.75
CA GLU A 155 -4.05 -4.41 8.21
C GLU A 155 -4.63 -5.55 9.09
N PRO A 156 -4.47 -6.84 8.74
CA PRO A 156 -4.89 -7.91 9.64
C PRO A 156 -3.95 -8.02 10.84
N GLY A 157 -4.43 -8.57 11.95
CA GLY A 157 -3.60 -9.15 12.98
C GLY A 157 -3.06 -10.53 12.55
N ALA A 158 -2.03 -11.02 13.23
CA ALA A 158 -1.38 -12.30 12.92
C ALA A 158 -2.34 -13.49 13.03
N GLU A 159 -3.22 -13.51 14.04
CA GLU A 159 -4.21 -14.57 14.23
C GLU A 159 -5.25 -14.57 13.10
N THR A 160 -5.80 -13.40 12.77
CA THR A 160 -6.75 -13.24 11.67
C THR A 160 -6.15 -13.70 10.34
N LEU A 161 -4.87 -13.36 10.09
CA LEU A 161 -4.15 -13.83 8.91
C LEU A 161 -4.08 -15.36 8.84
N ARG A 162 -3.72 -16.05 9.94
CA ARG A 162 -3.67 -17.53 9.98
C ARG A 162 -5.03 -18.17 9.72
N ARG A 163 -6.08 -17.64 10.35
CA ARG A 163 -7.45 -18.13 10.20
C ARG A 163 -7.95 -17.97 8.76
N ALA A 164 -7.74 -16.81 8.16
CA ALA A 164 -8.09 -16.58 6.76
C ALA A 164 -7.33 -17.51 5.82
N HIS A 165 -6.00 -17.63 6.01
CA HIS A 165 -5.12 -18.44 5.17
C HIS A 165 -5.47 -19.92 5.20
N ALA A 166 -5.94 -20.43 6.35
CA ALA A 166 -6.40 -21.82 6.50
C ALA A 166 -7.65 -22.14 5.65
N VAL A 167 -8.50 -21.15 5.33
CA VAL A 167 -9.70 -21.32 4.50
C VAL A 167 -9.39 -21.08 3.02
N GLN A 168 -8.68 -20.01 2.72
CA GLN A 168 -8.24 -19.64 1.39
C GLN A 168 -6.83 -19.07 1.49
N PRO A 169 -5.82 -19.63 0.78
CA PRO A 169 -4.48 -19.08 0.78
C PRO A 169 -4.48 -17.58 0.51
N VAL A 170 -3.88 -16.80 1.42
CA VAL A 170 -3.67 -15.36 1.29
C VAL A 170 -2.38 -15.16 0.52
N ALA A 171 -2.44 -14.44 -0.59
CA ALA A 171 -1.28 -14.18 -1.45
C ALA A 171 -0.42 -13.02 -0.91
N ALA A 172 -1.06 -12.00 -0.34
CA ALA A 172 -0.37 -10.83 0.17
C ALA A 172 -1.11 -10.18 1.35
N VAL A 173 -0.32 -9.65 2.28
CA VAL A 173 -0.78 -8.69 3.30
C VAL A 173 -0.34 -7.30 2.90
N GLN A 174 -1.26 -6.34 2.95
CA GLN A 174 -0.96 -4.92 2.75
C GLN A 174 -1.06 -4.17 4.07
N SER A 175 0.04 -3.64 4.60
CA SER A 175 0.05 -2.84 5.85
C SER A 175 1.00 -1.66 5.74
N GLU A 176 0.77 -0.62 6.56
CA GLU A 176 1.74 0.47 6.64
C GLU A 176 3.07 -0.05 7.18
N TYR A 177 4.15 0.19 6.43
CA TYR A 177 5.50 -0.18 6.84
C TYR A 177 6.53 0.76 6.23
N SER A 178 7.41 1.27 7.07
CA SER A 178 8.50 2.17 6.71
C SER A 178 9.46 2.31 7.88
N LEU A 179 10.59 3.00 7.71
CA LEU A 179 11.47 3.38 8.83
C LEU A 179 10.77 4.23 9.91
N TRP A 180 9.66 4.85 9.58
CA TRP A 180 8.85 5.64 10.53
C TRP A 180 7.71 4.83 11.18
N TRP A 181 7.43 3.61 10.69
CA TRP A 181 6.40 2.72 11.24
C TRP A 181 6.81 1.26 11.08
N ARG A 182 7.30 0.66 12.15
CA ARG A 182 7.91 -0.68 12.16
C ARG A 182 7.09 -1.74 12.91
N VAL A 183 5.88 -1.38 13.33
CA VAL A 183 5.00 -2.27 14.12
C VAL A 183 4.76 -3.64 13.48
N PRO A 184 4.64 -3.81 12.14
CA PRO A 184 4.47 -5.13 11.54
C PRO A 184 5.61 -6.12 11.80
N GLU A 185 6.79 -5.67 12.21
CA GLU A 185 7.95 -6.53 12.50
C GLU A 185 7.73 -7.44 13.71
N ALA A 186 6.84 -7.04 14.63
CA ALA A 186 6.63 -7.77 15.87
C ALA A 186 5.86 -9.09 15.66
N ASP A 187 4.93 -9.14 14.74
CA ASP A 187 3.99 -10.27 14.59
C ASP A 187 3.60 -10.55 13.12
N VAL A 188 3.20 -9.53 12.36
CA VAL A 188 2.63 -9.74 11.01
C VAL A 188 3.70 -10.20 10.01
N LEU A 189 4.87 -9.58 9.98
CA LEU A 189 5.96 -10.00 9.08
C LEU A 189 6.48 -11.41 9.39
N PRO A 190 6.72 -11.82 10.67
CA PRO A 190 7.01 -13.21 11.01
C PRO A 190 5.93 -14.18 10.54
N THR A 191 4.65 -13.82 10.69
CA THR A 191 3.53 -14.66 10.23
C THR A 191 3.47 -14.76 8.70
N CYS A 192 3.75 -13.67 7.99
CA CYS A 192 3.87 -13.73 6.52
C CYS A 192 5.00 -14.68 6.08
N ALA A 193 6.16 -14.63 6.75
CA ALA A 193 7.26 -15.54 6.48
C ALA A 193 6.91 -17.02 6.76
N GLU A 194 6.21 -17.28 7.87
CA GLU A 194 5.72 -18.61 8.25
C GLU A 194 4.78 -19.23 7.20
N LEU A 195 3.87 -18.39 6.68
CA LEU A 195 2.79 -18.82 5.79
C LEU A 195 3.13 -18.70 4.28
N GLY A 196 4.31 -18.21 3.93
CA GLY A 196 4.68 -17.94 2.53
C GLY A 196 3.85 -16.82 1.90
N VAL A 197 3.43 -15.82 2.67
CA VAL A 197 2.59 -14.69 2.22
C VAL A 197 3.46 -13.49 1.86
N GLY A 198 3.20 -12.85 0.72
CA GLY A 198 3.86 -11.60 0.32
C GLY A 198 3.43 -10.42 1.19
N PHE A 199 4.25 -9.37 1.22
CA PHE A 199 3.95 -8.18 2.00
C PHE A 199 4.06 -6.90 1.16
N VAL A 200 3.03 -6.07 1.22
CA VAL A 200 2.90 -4.85 0.40
C VAL A 200 2.85 -3.62 1.31
N PRO A 201 3.99 -2.96 1.55
CA PRO A 201 4.01 -1.71 2.31
C PRO A 201 3.24 -0.59 1.61
N TYR A 202 2.15 -0.11 2.21
CA TYR A 202 1.55 1.16 1.79
C TYR A 202 2.13 2.32 2.60
N SER A 203 2.02 3.55 2.07
CA SER A 203 2.67 4.74 2.64
C SER A 203 4.16 4.53 2.96
N PRO A 204 4.95 3.88 2.09
CA PRO A 204 6.34 3.49 2.36
C PRO A 204 7.25 4.70 2.59
N LEU A 205 6.84 5.89 2.14
CA LEU A 205 7.52 7.17 2.35
C LEU A 205 6.91 7.99 3.50
N GLY A 206 6.17 7.34 4.43
CA GLY A 206 5.54 8.04 5.55
C GLY A 206 4.62 9.18 5.08
N ARG A 207 3.84 8.95 4.02
CA ARG A 207 2.95 9.96 3.40
C ARG A 207 3.70 11.22 2.95
N GLY A 208 4.96 11.08 2.56
CA GLY A 208 5.85 12.12 2.08
C GLY A 208 6.81 12.67 3.14
N PHE A 209 6.67 12.34 4.42
CA PHE A 209 7.56 12.84 5.49
C PHE A 209 9.00 12.36 5.27
N LEU A 210 9.20 11.09 4.93
CA LEU A 210 10.53 10.50 4.72
C LEU A 210 11.27 11.00 3.47
N THR A 211 10.63 11.86 2.68
CA THR A 211 11.30 12.49 1.52
C THR A 211 12.14 13.73 1.89
N GLY A 212 12.05 14.21 3.15
CA GLY A 212 12.69 15.45 3.58
C GLY A 212 12.01 16.74 3.05
N LYS A 213 10.90 16.63 2.31
CA LYS A 213 10.18 17.80 1.75
C LYS A 213 9.09 18.36 2.66
N ILE A 214 8.89 17.75 3.82
CA ILE A 214 7.90 18.14 4.83
C ILE A 214 8.64 18.43 6.13
N ASP A 215 8.50 19.64 6.63
CA ASP A 215 9.05 20.11 7.89
C ASP A 215 7.95 20.63 8.84
N GLU A 216 8.32 21.17 9.99
CA GLU A 216 7.39 21.72 10.98
C GLU A 216 6.60 22.92 10.46
N THR A 217 7.08 23.63 9.42
CA THR A 217 6.44 24.82 8.85
C THR A 217 5.47 24.50 7.71
N THR A 218 5.52 23.28 7.18
CA THR A 218 4.68 22.86 6.06
C THR A 218 3.21 22.89 6.44
N ALA A 219 2.39 23.63 5.70
CA ALA A 219 0.95 23.69 5.87
C ALA A 219 0.24 22.67 4.98
N PHE A 220 -0.78 22.02 5.53
CA PHE A 220 -1.66 21.12 4.79
C PHE A 220 -3.04 21.75 4.61
N GLY A 221 -3.59 21.66 3.40
CA GLY A 221 -4.95 22.12 3.11
C GLY A 221 -6.02 21.30 3.85
N SER A 222 -7.22 21.84 3.98
CA SER A 222 -8.35 21.16 4.66
C SER A 222 -8.73 19.82 4.02
N ASN A 223 -8.49 19.65 2.72
CA ASN A 223 -8.76 18.41 1.99
C ASN A 223 -7.56 17.44 1.98
N ASP A 224 -6.51 17.72 2.74
CA ASP A 224 -5.36 16.84 2.89
C ASP A 224 -5.45 16.12 4.24
N ASN A 225 -5.62 14.81 4.21
CA ASN A 225 -5.80 14.00 5.42
C ASN A 225 -4.62 14.04 6.39
N ARG A 226 -3.45 14.56 5.98
CA ARG A 226 -2.30 14.75 6.88
C ARG A 226 -2.56 15.81 7.92
N SER A 227 -3.47 16.76 7.64
CA SER A 227 -3.84 17.84 8.60
C SER A 227 -4.46 17.32 9.89
N THR A 228 -5.02 16.11 9.90
CA THR A 228 -5.70 15.51 11.05
C THR A 228 -4.90 14.39 11.73
N LEU A 229 -3.77 13.98 11.17
CA LEU A 229 -2.97 12.87 11.70
C LEU A 229 -2.06 13.33 12.85
N PRO A 230 -2.06 12.65 14.00
CA PRO A 230 -1.29 13.07 15.19
C PRO A 230 0.20 13.25 14.93
N ARG A 231 0.82 12.36 14.15
CA ARG A 231 2.25 12.44 13.81
C ARG A 231 2.62 13.53 12.80
N PHE A 232 1.62 14.25 12.26
CA PHE A 232 1.82 15.39 11.36
C PHE A 232 1.63 16.75 12.03
N THR A 233 1.44 16.83 13.36
CA THR A 233 1.51 18.12 14.06
C THR A 233 2.92 18.71 13.92
N PRO A 234 3.09 20.05 13.98
CA PRO A 234 4.41 20.68 13.88
C PRO A 234 5.42 20.11 14.90
N GLU A 235 4.97 19.87 16.14
CA GLU A 235 5.78 19.31 17.23
C GLU A 235 6.24 17.89 16.91
N ALA A 236 5.32 17.03 16.43
CA ALA A 236 5.64 15.67 16.07
C ALA A 236 6.61 15.62 14.89
N ARG A 237 6.41 16.44 13.85
CA ARG A 237 7.32 16.53 12.69
C ARG A 237 8.72 16.95 13.10
N ARG A 238 8.85 17.95 14.02
CA ARG A 238 10.14 18.35 14.56
C ARG A 238 10.80 17.24 15.35
N ALA A 239 10.05 16.57 16.23
CA ALA A 239 10.56 15.45 17.02
C ALA A 239 11.01 14.25 16.17
N ASN A 240 10.35 14.01 15.02
CA ASN A 240 10.65 12.92 14.10
C ASN A 240 11.72 13.27 13.03
N ARG A 241 12.20 14.52 12.96
CA ARG A 241 13.21 14.95 11.98
C ARG A 241 14.45 14.06 11.95
N PRO A 242 14.97 13.53 13.08
CA PRO A 242 16.14 12.65 13.07
C PRO A 242 16.01 11.41 12.15
N VAL A 243 14.78 10.91 11.88
CA VAL A 243 14.56 9.82 10.91
C VAL A 243 14.92 10.28 9.49
N VAL A 244 14.51 11.51 9.15
CA VAL A 244 14.80 12.10 7.83
C VAL A 244 16.28 12.40 7.69
N ASP A 245 16.91 12.98 8.74
CA ASP A 245 18.35 13.28 8.74
C ASP A 245 19.20 12.01 8.54
N LEU A 246 18.76 10.88 9.09
CA LEU A 246 19.39 9.58 8.86
C LEU A 246 19.35 9.19 7.38
N LEU A 247 18.16 9.30 6.75
CA LEU A 247 17.96 8.98 5.34
C LEU A 247 18.74 9.92 4.41
N GLU A 248 18.78 11.23 4.73
CA GLU A 248 19.53 12.22 3.96
C GLU A 248 21.05 11.92 3.99
N ARG A 249 21.61 11.67 5.18
CA ARG A 249 23.05 11.32 5.31
C ARG A 249 23.43 10.07 4.51
N LEU A 250 22.61 9.01 4.61
CA LEU A 250 22.89 7.80 3.82
C LEU A 250 22.67 8.05 2.33
N GLY A 251 21.72 8.91 1.98
CA GLY A 251 21.48 9.35 0.61
C GLY A 251 22.70 10.06 0.00
N GLU A 252 23.34 10.95 0.74
CA GLU A 252 24.58 11.62 0.31
C GLU A 252 25.69 10.61 0.01
N GLU A 253 25.90 9.61 0.90
CA GLU A 253 26.90 8.56 0.72
C GLU A 253 26.63 7.67 -0.51
N LYS A 254 25.35 7.43 -0.82
CA LYS A 254 24.91 6.56 -1.92
C LYS A 254 24.56 7.32 -3.21
N HIS A 255 24.72 8.64 -3.25
CA HIS A 255 24.27 9.50 -4.35
C HIS A 255 22.78 9.32 -4.70
N ALA A 256 21.95 9.20 -3.67
CA ALA A 256 20.53 8.94 -3.74
C ALA A 256 19.72 9.93 -2.89
N THR A 257 18.42 10.03 -3.15
CA THR A 257 17.55 10.85 -2.31
C THR A 257 17.10 10.10 -1.06
N ALA A 258 16.66 10.82 -0.02
CA ALA A 258 16.10 10.22 1.19
C ALA A 258 14.92 9.28 0.86
N ALA A 259 14.07 9.66 -0.12
CA ALA A 259 12.97 8.83 -0.59
C ALA A 259 13.46 7.51 -1.19
N GLN A 260 14.51 7.55 -2.00
CA GLN A 260 15.10 6.35 -2.59
C GLN A 260 15.73 5.44 -1.53
N ILE A 261 16.43 6.00 -0.54
CA ILE A 261 16.98 5.21 0.58
C ILE A 261 15.87 4.55 1.40
N ALA A 262 14.78 5.28 1.70
CA ALA A 262 13.64 4.72 2.43
C ALA A 262 12.99 3.53 1.69
N LEU A 263 12.86 3.60 0.38
CA LEU A 263 12.34 2.50 -0.45
C LEU A 263 13.35 1.36 -0.59
N ALA A 264 14.63 1.65 -0.80
CA ALA A 264 15.69 0.64 -0.86
C ALA A 264 15.83 -0.14 0.45
N TRP A 265 15.67 0.55 1.60
CA TRP A 265 15.62 -0.10 2.91
C TRP A 265 14.48 -1.12 3.00
N LEU A 266 13.26 -0.78 2.55
CA LEU A 266 12.13 -1.71 2.50
C LEU A 266 12.42 -2.92 1.60
N LEU A 267 13.00 -2.68 0.43
CA LEU A 267 13.36 -3.74 -0.52
C LEU A 267 14.42 -4.69 0.04
N ALA A 268 15.31 -4.20 0.90
CA ALA A 268 16.37 -4.98 1.54
C ALA A 268 15.85 -5.84 2.71
N GLN A 269 14.66 -5.57 3.26
CA GLN A 269 14.17 -6.32 4.43
C GLN A 269 13.86 -7.78 4.09
N ARG A 270 13.15 -8.04 2.99
CA ARG A 270 12.80 -9.40 2.54
C ARG A 270 12.54 -9.40 1.03
N PRO A 271 12.82 -10.50 0.31
CA PRO A 271 12.63 -10.58 -1.14
C PRO A 271 11.15 -10.60 -1.57
N TRP A 272 10.24 -10.86 -0.65
CA TRP A 272 8.79 -10.89 -0.88
C TRP A 272 8.08 -9.60 -0.42
N ILE A 273 8.84 -8.53 -0.13
CA ILE A 273 8.30 -7.19 0.18
C ILE A 273 8.29 -6.35 -1.10
N VAL A 274 7.11 -5.78 -1.42
CA VAL A 274 6.88 -4.95 -2.60
C VAL A 274 6.18 -3.65 -2.18
N PRO A 275 6.90 -2.55 -1.97
CA PRO A 275 6.30 -1.26 -1.61
C PRO A 275 5.54 -0.64 -2.77
N ILE A 276 4.46 0.09 -2.43
CA ILE A 276 3.57 0.78 -3.38
C ILE A 276 3.54 2.30 -3.13
N PRO A 277 4.66 3.02 -3.33
CA PRO A 277 4.65 4.47 -3.22
C PRO A 277 3.67 5.09 -4.21
N GLY A 278 2.79 5.99 -3.73
CA GLY A 278 1.87 6.74 -4.57
C GLY A 278 2.45 8.11 -4.97
N THR A 279 2.22 8.51 -6.21
CA THR A 279 2.59 9.85 -6.69
C THR A 279 1.64 10.31 -7.82
N THR A 280 1.59 11.63 -8.03
CA THR A 280 0.90 12.29 -9.15
C THR A 280 1.88 13.04 -10.07
N LYS A 281 3.19 12.82 -9.88
CA LYS A 281 4.26 13.54 -10.60
C LYS A 281 5.22 12.54 -11.24
N LEU A 282 5.51 12.74 -12.53
CA LEU A 282 6.40 11.86 -13.31
C LEU A 282 7.81 11.78 -12.72
N ASN A 283 8.40 12.91 -12.37
CA ASN A 283 9.74 12.94 -11.79
C ASN A 283 9.83 12.18 -10.44
N ARG A 284 8.75 12.20 -9.63
CA ARG A 284 8.70 11.40 -8.40
C ARG A 284 8.47 9.92 -8.66
N LEU A 285 7.73 9.58 -9.72
CA LEU A 285 7.62 8.19 -10.17
C LEU A 285 8.99 7.65 -10.53
N GLU A 286 9.76 8.39 -11.33
CA GLU A 286 11.12 8.02 -11.74
C GLU A 286 12.07 7.91 -10.55
N GLU A 287 12.00 8.87 -9.62
CA GLU A 287 12.74 8.83 -8.36
C GLU A 287 12.42 7.55 -7.55
N ASN A 288 11.14 7.24 -7.36
CA ASN A 288 10.71 6.06 -6.62
C ASN A 288 11.18 4.76 -7.29
N ILE A 289 11.03 4.64 -8.60
CA ILE A 289 11.47 3.47 -9.38
C ILE A 289 12.99 3.29 -9.28
N GLY A 290 13.75 4.39 -9.29
CA GLY A 290 15.20 4.39 -9.15
C GLY A 290 15.69 3.77 -7.85
N ALA A 291 14.86 3.72 -6.81
CA ALA A 291 15.20 3.06 -5.55
C ALA A 291 15.51 1.56 -5.70
N ALA A 292 14.92 0.91 -6.70
CA ALA A 292 15.19 -0.51 -6.99
C ALA A 292 16.61 -0.78 -7.53
N LEU A 293 17.35 0.27 -7.88
CA LEU A 293 18.74 0.17 -8.34
C LEU A 293 19.76 0.46 -7.22
N ILE A 294 19.29 0.82 -6.02
CA ILE A 294 20.15 1.18 -4.90
C ILE A 294 20.39 -0.06 -4.04
N GLU A 295 21.63 -0.45 -3.95
CA GLU A 295 22.07 -1.54 -3.09
C GLU A 295 22.51 -0.99 -1.73
N LEU A 296 21.86 -1.46 -0.67
CA LEU A 296 22.27 -1.25 0.71
C LEU A 296 23.06 -2.47 1.18
N ALA A 297 24.37 -2.30 1.41
CA ALA A 297 25.21 -3.35 1.94
C ALA A 297 24.78 -3.74 3.37
N PRO A 298 25.15 -4.94 3.88
CA PRO A 298 24.85 -5.35 5.25
C PRO A 298 25.27 -4.32 6.31
N ASP A 299 26.42 -3.66 6.13
CA ASP A 299 26.90 -2.61 7.05
C ASP A 299 26.02 -1.35 7.01
N ASP A 300 25.47 -0.99 5.85
CA ASP A 300 24.50 0.12 5.75
C ASP A 300 23.24 -0.20 6.54
N LEU A 301 22.72 -1.42 6.40
CA LEU A 301 21.53 -1.87 7.13
C LEU A 301 21.77 -1.88 8.63
N LEU A 302 22.94 -2.37 9.10
CA LEU A 302 23.31 -2.34 10.51
C LEU A 302 23.39 -0.89 11.05
N ARG A 303 23.96 0.03 10.29
CA ARG A 303 24.02 1.45 10.64
C ARG A 303 22.62 2.09 10.73
N VAL A 304 21.76 1.78 9.78
CA VAL A 304 20.36 2.24 9.79
C VAL A 304 19.63 1.71 11.03
N GLU A 305 19.76 0.42 11.33
CA GLU A 305 19.13 -0.21 12.51
C GLU A 305 19.64 0.41 13.81
N ALA A 306 20.95 0.57 13.97
CA ALA A 306 21.54 1.16 15.15
C ALA A 306 21.08 2.63 15.36
N ALA A 307 20.99 3.40 14.28
CA ALA A 307 20.55 4.79 14.35
C ALA A 307 19.03 4.89 14.59
N ALA A 308 18.22 4.07 13.92
CA ALA A 308 16.77 4.04 14.08
C ALA A 308 16.36 3.62 15.51
N ALA A 309 17.11 2.71 16.14
CA ALA A 309 16.87 2.28 17.52
C ALA A 309 17.02 3.41 18.56
N GLN A 310 17.73 4.49 18.22
CA GLN A 310 17.88 5.67 19.08
C GLN A 310 16.76 6.70 18.88
N ILE A 311 15.90 6.51 17.89
CA ILE A 311 14.86 7.48 17.54
C ILE A 311 13.52 7.01 18.11
N VAL A 312 12.97 7.82 19.02
CA VAL A 312 11.61 7.60 19.55
C VAL A 312 10.63 8.33 18.64
N VAL A 313 9.83 7.59 17.90
CA VAL A 313 8.81 8.18 17.01
C VAL A 313 7.72 8.84 17.85
N SER A 314 7.43 10.11 17.57
CA SER A 314 6.42 10.92 18.23
C SER A 314 5.13 11.02 17.41
N GLY A 315 3.99 10.92 18.09
CA GLY A 315 2.65 11.01 17.51
C GLY A 315 2.15 9.69 16.96
N ASP A 316 0.86 9.41 17.21
CA ASP A 316 0.20 8.20 16.73
C ASP A 316 0.01 8.20 15.21
N ARG A 317 -0.05 7.02 14.63
CA ARG A 317 -0.26 6.81 13.19
C ARG A 317 -1.59 7.39 12.72
N TYR A 318 -2.63 7.17 13.49
CA TYR A 318 -4.01 7.54 13.22
C TYR A 318 -4.68 8.15 14.47
N PRO A 319 -5.74 8.95 14.31
CA PRO A 319 -6.70 9.18 15.38
C PRO A 319 -7.29 7.84 15.85
N GLN A 320 -7.75 7.75 17.11
CA GLN A 320 -8.18 6.50 17.75
C GLN A 320 -9.20 5.73 16.93
N ALA A 321 -10.22 6.39 16.38
CA ALA A 321 -11.27 5.74 15.59
C ALA A 321 -10.75 5.01 14.33
N GLU A 322 -9.71 5.56 13.68
CA GLU A 322 -9.07 4.90 12.54
C GLU A 322 -8.08 3.82 12.99
N ALA A 323 -7.40 4.03 14.12
CA ALA A 323 -6.49 3.04 14.69
C ALA A 323 -7.23 1.75 15.05
N ASP A 324 -8.46 1.86 15.57
CA ASP A 324 -9.34 0.74 15.93
C ASP A 324 -9.74 -0.14 14.72
N LEU A 325 -9.56 0.34 13.50
CA LEU A 325 -9.79 -0.42 12.27
C LEU A 325 -8.56 -1.23 11.80
N THR A 326 -7.47 -1.19 12.54
CA THR A 326 -6.21 -1.85 12.15
C THR A 326 -5.83 -2.96 13.11
N ARG A 327 -5.06 -3.96 12.64
CA ARG A 327 -4.51 -5.08 13.43
C ARG A 327 -5.58 -5.94 14.15
N ARG A 328 -6.71 -6.16 13.52
CA ARG A 328 -7.80 -7.01 14.01
C ARG A 328 -7.69 -8.45 13.52
#